data_a484caaaf5dbcb1b8cd3efe58da8ccd6
#
_entry.id   a484caaaf5dbcb1b8cd3efe58da8ccd6
#
_cell.length_a   1.000
_cell.length_b   1.000
_cell.length_c   1.000
_cell.angle_alpha   90.00
_cell.angle_beta   90.00
_cell.angle_gamma   90.00
#
_symmetry.space_group_name_H-M   'P 1'
#
loop_
_entity.id
_entity.type
_entity.pdbx_description
1 polymer ?
#
loop_
_entity_poly.entity_id
_entity_poly.type
_entity_poly.pdbx_seq_one_letter_code
_entity_poly.pdbx_strand_id
1 'polypeptide(L)'
;MNRPRRGPRRGARAAAETPPPVKPLDDEILTWAEVSRTHRVRHGVYQRDGRLVSLLTDFGRLNPCYPDEAADEETINYVGNGRHGDQRLTPPNLALLDAVRTGHAVPLFNKLGVGRWQHMGFWRVADAEHRYDDSERRMLWRFTLKRVKQ
;
A
#
# COMPACT_ATOMS: atom_id res chain seq x y z
N MET A 1 -16.07 31.57 4.30
CA MET A 1 -15.68 30.86 4.36
C MET A 1 -15.34 30.16 4.22
N ASN A 2 -15.30 30.20 4.15
CA ASN A 2 -14.82 29.21 4.13
C ASN A 2 -14.45 28.67 3.78
N ARG A 3 -14.41 28.74 3.59
CA ARG A 3 -13.95 27.98 3.37
C ARG A 3 -13.69 27.50 2.86
N PRO A 4 -13.62 27.77 2.68
CA PRO A 4 -13.26 26.88 2.14
C PRO A 4 -12.89 26.55 1.78
N ARG A 5 -12.97 26.83 2.00
CA ARG A 5 -12.53 26.21 1.88
C ARG A 5 -12.25 25.62 1.36
N ARG A 6 -12.39 25.80 1.26
CA ARG A 6 -12.00 25.08 0.78
C ARG A 6 -12.02 24.69 -0.15
N GLY A 7 -12.17 24.87 -0.23
CA GLY A 7 -12.30 24.31 -1.08
C GLY A 7 -11.88 24.02 -1.91
N PRO A 8 -11.37 24.33 -2.46
CA PRO A 8 -11.18 23.64 -3.50
C PRO A 8 -10.40 22.71 -3.61
N ARG A 9 -9.95 22.43 -3.44
CA ARG A 9 -9.55 21.24 -3.58
C ARG A 9 -10.49 20.37 -4.24
N ARG A 10 -11.25 20.81 -5.14
CA ARG A 10 -12.27 20.05 -5.69
C ARG A 10 -11.85 19.04 -6.63
N GLY A 11 -10.87 19.27 -7.53
CA GLY A 11 -10.33 18.25 -8.41
C GLY A 11 -9.78 17.10 -7.62
N ALA A 12 -9.04 17.40 -6.58
CA ALA A 12 -8.51 16.38 -5.73
C ALA A 12 -9.60 15.57 -5.06
N ARG A 13 -10.71 16.24 -4.72
CA ARG A 13 -11.80 15.56 -4.13
C ARG A 13 -12.48 14.62 -5.07
N ALA A 14 -12.66 15.03 -6.31
CA ALA A 14 -13.25 14.17 -7.32
C ALA A 14 -12.37 12.94 -7.53
N ALA A 15 -11.04 13.13 -7.58
CA ALA A 15 -10.14 12.02 -7.72
C ALA A 15 -10.23 11.07 -6.54
N ALA A 16 -10.38 11.62 -5.32
CA ALA A 16 -10.51 10.80 -4.13
C ALA A 16 -11.81 10.00 -4.12
N GLU A 17 -12.82 10.47 -4.81
CA GLU A 17 -14.09 9.77 -4.90
C GLU A 17 -14.08 8.67 -5.94
N THR A 18 -13.11 8.69 -6.84
CA THR A 18 -12.98 7.68 -7.87
C THR A 18 -12.35 6.43 -7.25
N PRO A 19 -13.00 5.28 -7.36
CA PRO A 19 -12.38 4.06 -6.82
C PRO A 19 -11.09 3.77 -7.59
N PRO A 20 -10.10 3.15 -6.93
CA PRO A 20 -8.89 2.75 -7.64
C PRO A 20 -9.24 1.72 -8.71
N PRO A 21 -8.46 1.64 -9.80
CA PRO A 21 -8.74 0.67 -10.86
C PRO A 21 -8.51 -0.77 -10.43
N VAL A 22 -7.78 -0.99 -9.34
CA VAL A 22 -7.52 -2.33 -8.81
C VAL A 22 -8.77 -2.85 -8.12
N LYS A 23 -9.18 -4.06 -8.47
CA LYS A 23 -10.39 -4.67 -7.90
C LYS A 23 -10.04 -5.62 -6.78
N PRO A 24 -10.89 -5.72 -5.74
CA PRO A 24 -10.68 -6.72 -4.72
C PRO A 24 -10.82 -8.13 -5.28
N LEU A 25 -10.33 -9.11 -4.52
CA LEU A 25 -10.45 -10.51 -4.87
C LEU A 25 -11.92 -10.93 -4.96
N ASP A 26 -12.73 -10.44 -4.03
CA ASP A 26 -14.17 -10.67 -3.98
C ASP A 26 -14.83 -9.48 -3.25
N ASP A 27 -16.13 -9.57 -3.01
CA ASP A 27 -16.89 -8.49 -2.38
C ASP A 27 -16.95 -8.59 -0.86
N GLU A 28 -16.29 -9.59 -0.28
CA GLU A 28 -16.33 -9.80 1.16
C GLU A 28 -15.63 -8.68 1.92
N ILE A 29 -16.27 -8.22 2.99
CA ILE A 29 -15.64 -7.24 3.89
C ILE A 29 -15.10 -8.01 5.10
N LEU A 30 -13.81 -7.89 5.34
CA LEU A 30 -13.12 -8.60 6.39
C LEU A 30 -12.97 -7.71 7.62
N THR A 31 -12.94 -8.35 8.79
CA THR A 31 -12.60 -7.69 10.05
C THR A 31 -11.08 -7.70 10.22
N TRP A 32 -10.58 -6.88 11.14
CA TRP A 32 -9.16 -6.94 11.48
C TRP A 32 -8.77 -8.32 12.03
N ALA A 33 -9.67 -8.94 12.82
CA ALA A 33 -9.41 -10.28 13.35
C ALA A 33 -9.13 -11.27 12.22
N GLU A 34 -9.89 -11.17 11.13
CA GLU A 34 -9.70 -12.04 9.98
C GLU A 34 -8.40 -11.74 9.23
N VAL A 35 -8.14 -10.46 8.97
CA VAL A 35 -6.90 -10.05 8.29
C VAL A 35 -5.67 -10.46 9.12
N SER A 36 -5.73 -10.30 10.43
CA SER A 36 -4.58 -10.57 11.30
C SER A 36 -4.24 -12.05 11.42
N ARG A 37 -5.07 -12.93 10.92
CA ARG A 37 -4.69 -14.35 10.82
C ARG A 37 -3.53 -14.54 9.86
N THR A 38 -3.45 -13.68 8.85
CA THR A 38 -2.38 -13.70 7.86
C THR A 38 -1.36 -12.61 8.13
N HIS A 39 -1.84 -11.36 8.30
CA HIS A 39 -0.98 -10.20 8.51
C HIS A 39 -0.86 -9.96 10.01
N ARG A 40 0.19 -10.48 10.60
CA ARG A 40 0.29 -10.62 12.05
C ARG A 40 0.89 -9.42 12.78
N VAL A 41 1.03 -8.29 12.10
CA VAL A 41 1.52 -7.05 12.70
C VAL A 41 0.58 -5.91 12.34
N ARG A 42 0.71 -4.79 13.06
CA ARG A 42 -0.18 -3.64 12.85
C ARG A 42 0.28 -2.71 11.73
N HIS A 43 1.55 -2.75 11.37
CA HIS A 43 2.05 -1.89 10.29
C HIS A 43 1.96 -2.60 8.95
N GLY A 44 2.20 -1.85 7.88
CA GLY A 44 1.85 -2.27 6.52
C GLY A 44 2.59 -3.47 5.94
N VAL A 45 3.78 -3.78 6.44
CA VAL A 45 4.60 -4.85 5.86
C VAL A 45 4.83 -5.93 6.90
N TYR A 46 4.38 -7.15 6.62
CA TYR A 46 4.66 -8.29 7.49
C TYR A 46 5.68 -9.18 6.83
N GLN A 47 6.76 -9.45 7.53
CA GLN A 47 7.82 -10.34 7.08
C GLN A 47 8.22 -11.28 8.22
N ARG A 48 8.75 -12.44 7.87
CA ARG A 48 9.29 -13.40 8.83
C ARG A 48 10.66 -13.80 8.36
N ASP A 49 11.65 -13.55 9.20
CA ASP A 49 13.05 -13.90 8.91
C ASP A 49 13.52 -13.38 7.55
N GLY A 50 13.11 -12.15 7.21
CA GLY A 50 13.50 -11.51 5.98
C GLY A 50 12.66 -11.85 4.76
N ARG A 51 11.68 -12.75 4.90
CA ARG A 51 10.79 -13.12 3.78
C ARG A 51 9.46 -12.39 3.91
N LEU A 52 9.08 -11.70 2.86
CA LEU A 52 7.80 -10.99 2.80
C LEU A 52 6.64 -11.98 2.88
N VAL A 53 5.65 -11.69 3.72
CA VAL A 53 4.49 -12.55 3.93
C VAL A 53 3.20 -11.90 3.46
N SER A 54 2.96 -10.63 3.82
CA SER A 54 1.71 -9.94 3.45
C SER A 54 1.87 -8.44 3.54
N LEU A 55 0.95 -7.71 2.90
CA LEU A 55 0.99 -6.25 2.82
C LEU A 55 -0.37 -5.65 3.13
N LEU A 56 -0.34 -4.47 3.76
CA LEU A 56 -1.52 -3.64 3.95
C LEU A 56 -1.38 -2.36 3.14
N THR A 57 -2.50 -1.84 2.67
CA THR A 57 -2.55 -0.52 2.04
C THR A 57 -3.86 0.17 2.41
N ASP A 58 -3.94 1.47 2.18
CA ASP A 58 -5.20 2.20 2.18
C ASP A 58 -5.24 3.14 0.96
N PHE A 59 -4.31 2.96 0.05
CA PHE A 59 -4.13 3.79 -1.14
C PHE A 59 -3.98 5.27 -0.77
N GLY A 60 -3.34 5.54 0.38
CA GLY A 60 -3.07 6.90 0.85
C GLY A 60 -4.26 7.64 1.44
N ARG A 61 -5.43 7.00 1.52
CA ARG A 61 -6.66 7.68 1.96
C ARG A 61 -6.67 7.98 3.45
N LEU A 62 -6.18 7.06 4.26
CA LEU A 62 -6.19 7.19 5.72
C LEU A 62 -4.82 7.59 6.26
N ASN A 63 -3.76 7.14 5.63
CA ASN A 63 -2.38 7.47 5.99
C ASN A 63 -1.69 8.12 4.80
N PRO A 64 -1.83 9.43 4.61
CA PRO A 64 -1.23 10.11 3.45
C PRO A 64 0.29 10.09 3.44
N CYS A 65 0.95 9.74 4.54
CA CYS A 65 2.41 9.58 4.55
C CYS A 65 2.88 8.37 3.74
N TYR A 66 1.96 7.49 3.37
CA TYR A 66 2.23 6.34 2.49
C TYR A 66 1.34 6.47 1.27
N PRO A 67 1.74 7.29 0.29
CA PRO A 67 0.88 7.55 -0.87
C PRO A 67 0.94 6.43 -1.91
N ASP A 68 0.43 5.25 -1.54
CA ASP A 68 0.31 4.14 -2.46
C ASP A 68 -0.68 4.47 -3.57
N GLU A 69 -0.38 4.07 -4.79
CA GLU A 69 -1.17 4.43 -5.95
C GLU A 69 -1.36 3.27 -6.89
N ALA A 70 -2.60 3.03 -7.32
CA ALA A 70 -2.86 2.08 -8.39
C ALA A 70 -2.52 2.74 -9.73
N ALA A 71 -1.56 2.19 -10.45
CA ALA A 71 -1.20 2.69 -11.78
C ALA A 71 -2.19 2.19 -12.83
N ASP A 72 -2.63 0.93 -12.69
CA ASP A 72 -3.66 0.34 -13.53
C ASP A 72 -4.25 -0.86 -12.77
N GLU A 73 -5.04 -1.69 -13.45
CA GLU A 73 -5.74 -2.81 -12.82
C GLU A 73 -4.79 -3.87 -12.25
N GLU A 74 -3.57 -3.92 -12.76
CA GLU A 74 -2.61 -4.98 -12.45
C GLU A 74 -1.34 -4.46 -11.79
N THR A 75 -1.25 -3.16 -11.52
CA THR A 75 -0.02 -2.52 -11.04
C THR A 75 -0.29 -1.52 -9.94
N ILE A 76 0.44 -1.65 -8.84
CA ILE A 76 0.37 -0.71 -7.73
C ILE A 76 1.78 -0.18 -7.45
N ASN A 77 1.89 1.13 -7.26
CA ASN A 77 3.09 1.75 -6.74
C ASN A 77 2.96 1.81 -5.22
N TYR A 78 3.74 1.00 -4.54
CA TYR A 78 3.65 0.79 -3.10
C TYR A 78 4.80 1.48 -2.39
N VAL A 79 4.48 2.31 -1.40
CA VAL A 79 5.50 3.06 -0.66
C VAL A 79 6.03 2.21 0.49
N GLY A 80 7.33 2.23 0.68
CA GLY A 80 7.98 1.48 1.73
C GLY A 80 7.63 1.96 3.13
N ASN A 81 8.16 1.26 4.12
CA ASN A 81 7.91 1.53 5.53
C ASN A 81 8.77 2.67 6.05
N GLY A 82 8.21 3.51 6.91
CA GLY A 82 8.89 4.65 7.53
C GLY A 82 8.04 5.91 7.43
N ARG A 83 7.51 6.37 8.57
CA ARG A 83 6.58 7.51 8.60
C ARG A 83 7.26 8.86 8.51
N HIS A 84 8.47 8.96 9.02
CA HIS A 84 9.16 10.24 9.19
C HIS A 84 10.56 10.18 8.63
N GLY A 85 10.98 11.28 8.00
CA GLY A 85 12.31 11.39 7.44
C GLY A 85 12.54 10.45 6.28
N ASP A 86 13.78 10.37 5.84
CA ASP A 86 14.14 9.50 4.72
C ASP A 86 13.94 8.04 5.10
N GLN A 87 13.27 7.30 4.23
CA GLN A 87 13.09 5.87 4.45
C GLN A 87 14.40 5.14 4.27
N ARG A 88 14.62 4.15 5.11
CA ARG A 88 15.87 3.39 5.14
C ARG A 88 15.58 1.91 4.91
N LEU A 89 16.64 1.13 4.73
CA LEU A 89 16.50 -0.32 4.57
C LEU A 89 16.37 -0.99 5.94
N THR A 90 15.24 -0.72 6.57
CA THR A 90 14.81 -1.41 7.79
C THR A 90 14.35 -2.83 7.43
N PRO A 91 14.14 -3.72 8.40
CA PRO A 91 13.70 -5.08 8.08
C PRO A 91 12.48 -5.17 7.15
N PRO A 92 11.42 -4.35 7.31
CA PRO A 92 10.30 -4.40 6.35
C PRO A 92 10.72 -4.04 4.93
N ASN A 93 11.52 -2.99 4.77
CA ASN A 93 11.96 -2.56 3.43
C ASN A 93 12.95 -3.55 2.83
N LEU A 94 13.80 -4.17 3.66
CA LEU A 94 14.69 -5.22 3.18
C LEU A 94 13.90 -6.43 2.68
N ALA A 95 12.81 -6.79 3.37
CA ALA A 95 11.97 -7.90 2.93
C ALA A 95 11.28 -7.60 1.60
N LEU A 96 10.82 -6.35 1.41
CA LEU A 96 10.25 -5.92 0.14
C LEU A 96 11.29 -5.98 -0.97
N LEU A 97 12.51 -5.51 -0.70
CA LEU A 97 13.59 -5.53 -1.67
C LEU A 97 13.98 -6.97 -2.03
N ASP A 98 14.08 -7.84 -1.03
CA ASP A 98 14.37 -9.25 -1.29
C ASP A 98 13.28 -9.93 -2.11
N ALA A 99 12.03 -9.50 -1.93
CA ALA A 99 10.90 -10.07 -2.67
C ALA A 99 10.97 -9.77 -4.17
N VAL A 100 11.70 -8.74 -4.59
CA VAL A 100 11.97 -8.48 -6.01
C VAL A 100 12.71 -9.67 -6.59
N ARG A 101 13.69 -10.18 -5.85
CA ARG A 101 14.50 -11.32 -6.29
C ARG A 101 13.70 -12.62 -6.29
N THR A 102 12.91 -12.86 -5.25
CA THR A 102 12.17 -14.13 -5.14
C THR A 102 10.95 -14.18 -6.03
N GLY A 103 10.31 -13.03 -6.28
CA GLY A 103 9.12 -12.95 -7.13
C GLY A 103 7.91 -13.70 -6.59
N HIS A 104 7.91 -14.10 -5.32
CA HIS A 104 6.79 -14.86 -4.78
C HIS A 104 5.58 -13.97 -4.53
N ALA A 105 4.39 -14.56 -4.62
CA ALA A 105 3.13 -13.84 -4.44
C ALA A 105 2.80 -13.72 -2.96
N VAL A 106 2.27 -12.55 -2.59
CA VAL A 106 1.78 -12.30 -1.23
C VAL A 106 0.42 -11.65 -1.29
N PRO A 107 -0.44 -11.86 -0.28
CA PRO A 107 -1.73 -11.18 -0.24
C PRO A 107 -1.59 -9.72 0.14
N LEU A 108 -2.47 -8.90 -0.41
CA LEU A 108 -2.57 -7.47 -0.11
C LEU A 108 -3.96 -7.21 0.45
N PHE A 109 -4.03 -6.49 1.56
CA PHE A 109 -5.31 -6.11 2.17
C PHE A 109 -5.45 -4.59 2.16
N ASN A 110 -6.64 -4.11 1.77
CA ASN A 110 -6.93 -2.68 1.68
C ASN A 110 -7.86 -2.27 2.82
N LYS A 111 -7.43 -1.28 3.60
CA LYS A 111 -8.24 -0.76 4.69
C LYS A 111 -9.25 0.24 4.14
N LEU A 112 -10.53 -0.07 4.32
CA LEU A 112 -11.62 0.83 3.91
C LEU A 112 -11.98 1.80 5.03
N GLY A 113 -11.82 1.37 6.26
CA GLY A 113 -12.12 2.14 7.45
C GLY A 113 -11.84 1.28 8.67
N VAL A 114 -12.18 1.77 9.85
CA VAL A 114 -11.94 1.02 11.08
C VAL A 114 -12.72 -0.30 11.03
N GLY A 115 -12.00 -1.40 11.17
CA GLY A 115 -12.58 -2.74 11.18
C GLY A 115 -13.14 -3.22 9.84
N ARG A 116 -12.83 -2.52 8.75
CA ARG A 116 -13.36 -2.88 7.44
C ARG A 116 -12.23 -2.98 6.43
N TRP A 117 -12.04 -4.17 5.90
CA TRP A 117 -10.91 -4.50 5.01
C TRP A 117 -11.38 -5.28 3.79
N GLN A 118 -10.61 -5.20 2.73
CA GLN A 118 -10.82 -6.01 1.52
C GLN A 118 -9.58 -6.81 1.20
N HIS A 119 -9.77 -8.02 0.75
CA HIS A 119 -8.66 -8.81 0.21
C HIS A 119 -8.48 -8.38 -1.25
N MET A 120 -7.31 -7.84 -1.56
CA MET A 120 -7.04 -7.31 -2.91
C MET A 120 -6.37 -8.34 -3.83
N GLY A 121 -6.33 -9.60 -3.44
CA GLY A 121 -5.69 -10.63 -4.24
C GLY A 121 -4.21 -10.75 -3.91
N PHE A 122 -3.49 -11.39 -4.81
CA PHE A 122 -2.08 -11.73 -4.61
C PHE A 122 -1.20 -10.94 -5.55
N TRP A 123 -0.06 -10.49 -5.04
CA TRP A 123 0.81 -9.57 -5.74
C TRP A 123 2.26 -9.99 -5.56
N ARG A 124 3.10 -9.73 -6.55
CA ARG A 124 4.54 -9.91 -6.43
C ARG A 124 5.22 -8.55 -6.50
N VAL A 125 6.34 -8.41 -5.83
CA VAL A 125 7.13 -7.19 -5.91
C VAL A 125 8.01 -7.33 -7.15
N ALA A 126 7.76 -6.48 -8.15
CA ALA A 126 8.43 -6.59 -9.45
C ALA A 126 9.65 -5.71 -9.54
N ASP A 127 9.67 -4.58 -8.83
CA ASP A 127 10.75 -3.61 -8.95
C ASP A 127 10.82 -2.75 -7.70
N ALA A 128 11.96 -2.11 -7.48
CA ALA A 128 12.20 -1.22 -6.34
C ALA A 128 12.97 0.00 -6.80
N GLU A 129 12.61 1.15 -6.25
CA GLU A 129 13.27 2.41 -6.56
C GLU A 129 13.41 3.24 -5.29
N HIS A 130 14.55 3.88 -5.10
CA HIS A 130 14.78 4.78 -3.98
C HIS A 130 14.97 6.18 -4.52
N ARG A 131 14.04 7.09 -4.23
CA ARG A 131 14.14 8.44 -4.77
C ARG A 131 13.41 9.46 -3.91
N TYR A 132 13.76 10.73 -4.12
CA TYR A 132 13.16 11.84 -3.41
C TYR A 132 11.71 12.05 -3.87
N ASP A 133 10.81 12.22 -2.90
CA ASP A 133 9.41 12.51 -3.16
C ASP A 133 9.12 13.96 -2.82
N ASP A 134 8.71 14.75 -3.83
CA ASP A 134 8.49 16.18 -3.64
C ASP A 134 7.35 16.51 -2.69
N SER A 135 6.28 15.71 -2.71
CA SER A 135 5.14 16.01 -1.84
C SER A 135 5.41 15.62 -0.38
N GLU A 136 6.15 14.54 -0.15
CA GLU A 136 6.53 14.12 1.20
C GLU A 136 7.78 14.83 1.70
N ARG A 137 8.57 15.40 0.79
CA ARG A 137 9.84 16.08 1.08
C ARG A 137 10.82 15.19 1.81
N ARG A 138 10.97 13.96 1.30
CA ARG A 138 11.89 12.99 1.88
C ARG A 138 12.16 11.88 0.86
N MET A 139 13.21 11.10 1.10
CA MET A 139 13.52 9.95 0.28
C MET A 139 12.56 8.82 0.62
N LEU A 140 11.95 8.25 -0.40
CA LEU A 140 11.04 7.10 -0.24
C LEU A 140 11.57 5.90 -1.00
N TRP A 141 11.31 4.72 -0.46
CA TRP A 141 11.41 3.47 -1.21
C TRP A 141 10.07 3.24 -1.87
N ARG A 142 10.07 3.02 -3.16
CA ARG A 142 8.87 2.73 -3.94
C ARG A 142 9.03 1.37 -4.59
N PHE A 143 7.99 0.56 -4.43
CA PHE A 143 7.99 -0.81 -4.95
C PHE A 143 6.85 -0.95 -5.94
N THR A 144 7.15 -1.55 -7.09
CA THR A 144 6.12 -1.83 -8.08
C THR A 144 5.55 -3.22 -7.80
N LEU A 145 4.27 -3.27 -7.49
CA LEU A 145 3.57 -4.55 -7.28
C LEU A 145 2.83 -4.91 -8.56
N LYS A 146 2.94 -6.17 -8.96
CA LYS A 146 2.22 -6.71 -10.10
C LYS A 146 1.29 -7.81 -9.65
N ARG A 147 0.06 -7.76 -10.13
CA ARG A 147 -0.96 -8.74 -9.74
C ARG A 147 -0.59 -10.12 -10.26
N VAL A 148 -0.75 -11.11 -9.40
CA VAL A 148 -0.54 -12.50 -9.76
C VAL A 148 -1.91 -13.13 -9.95
N LYS A 149 -2.14 -13.71 -11.11
CA LYS A 149 -3.42 -14.35 -11.41
C LYS A 149 -3.49 -15.70 -10.70
N GLN A 150 -4.66 -15.97 -10.16
CA GLN A 150 -4.92 -17.24 -9.46
C GLN A 150 -5.54 -18.26 -10.40
#